data_e3ea1dc1ab8101afd0fb48fba953b4d2
#
_entry.id   e3ea1dc1ab8101afd0fb48fba953b4d2
#
_cell.length_a   1.000
_cell.length_b   1.000
_cell.length_c   1.000
_cell.angle_alpha   90.00
_cell.angle_beta   90.00
_cell.angle_gamma   90.00
#
_symmetry.space_group_name_H-M   'P 1'
#
loop_
_entity.id
_entity.type
_entity.pdbx_description
1 polymer ?
#
loop_
_entity_poly.entity_id
_entity_poly.type
_entity_poly.pdbx_seq_one_letter_code
_entity_poly.pdbx_strand_id
1 'polypeptide(L)'
;MLEKQRAEIDAIDREIVALFECRMQVVVDVARIKKENGLAILDASREKEVIAKVQSYLKDDHLKEELAEAYETLMKVSKDYQKKRINH
;
A
#
# COMPACT_ATOMS: atom_id res chain seq x y z
N MET A 1 -5.45 -30.55 -10.88
CA MET A 1 -5.90 -29.54 -11.86
C MET A 1 -5.35 -28.15 -11.61
N LEU A 2 -5.40 -27.67 -10.37
CA LEU A 2 -4.97 -26.30 -10.03
C LEU A 2 -3.66 -26.25 -9.24
N GLU A 3 -2.97 -27.36 -9.07
CA GLU A 3 -1.79 -27.45 -8.19
C GLU A 3 -0.68 -26.50 -8.64
N LYS A 4 -0.41 -26.43 -9.95
CA LYS A 4 0.62 -25.55 -10.49
C LYS A 4 0.26 -24.08 -10.26
N GLN A 5 -0.97 -23.68 -10.57
CA GLN A 5 -1.42 -22.31 -10.43
C GLN A 5 -1.43 -21.88 -8.97
N ARG A 6 -1.87 -22.75 -8.08
CA ARG A 6 -1.87 -22.47 -6.63
C ARG A 6 -0.45 -22.30 -6.09
N ALA A 7 0.48 -23.15 -6.55
CA ALA A 7 1.88 -23.01 -6.16
C ALA A 7 2.47 -21.67 -6.65
N GLU A 8 2.14 -21.27 -7.87
CA GLU A 8 2.57 -19.99 -8.42
C GLU A 8 2.01 -18.82 -7.60
N ILE A 9 0.71 -18.86 -7.26
CA ILE A 9 0.07 -17.84 -6.44
C ILE A 9 0.72 -17.78 -5.05
N ASP A 10 0.97 -18.94 -4.43
CA ASP A 10 1.61 -18.99 -3.11
C ASP A 10 2.98 -18.32 -3.13
N ALA A 11 3.76 -18.54 -4.19
CA ALA A 11 5.07 -17.90 -4.33
C ALA A 11 4.95 -16.38 -4.48
N ILE A 12 3.99 -15.92 -5.29
CA ILE A 12 3.71 -14.49 -5.48
C ILE A 12 3.25 -13.88 -4.16
N ASP A 13 2.37 -14.55 -3.43
CA ASP A 13 1.84 -14.04 -2.16
C ASP A 13 2.96 -13.84 -1.13
N ARG A 14 3.96 -14.72 -1.09
CA ARG A 14 5.11 -14.53 -0.19
C ARG A 14 5.84 -13.23 -0.50
N GLU A 15 6.01 -12.91 -1.77
CA GLU A 15 6.64 -11.65 -2.19
C GLU A 15 5.76 -10.45 -1.82
N ILE A 16 4.45 -10.54 -2.05
CA ILE A 16 3.51 -9.47 -1.71
C ILE A 16 3.55 -9.20 -0.20
N VAL A 17 3.53 -10.26 0.62
CA VAL A 17 3.55 -10.10 2.09
C VAL A 17 4.85 -9.45 2.54
N ALA A 18 5.99 -9.86 1.99
CA ALA A 18 7.28 -9.26 2.33
C ALA A 18 7.31 -7.77 1.98
N LEU A 19 6.80 -7.40 0.80
CA LEU A 19 6.72 -6.01 0.37
C LEU A 19 5.70 -5.22 1.20
N PHE A 20 4.59 -5.83 1.55
CA PHE A 20 3.59 -5.23 2.44
C PHE A 20 4.21 -4.87 3.79
N GLU A 21 4.96 -5.78 4.40
CA GLU A 21 5.63 -5.52 5.66
C GLU A 21 6.63 -4.38 5.55
N CYS A 22 7.44 -4.37 4.49
CA CYS A 22 8.38 -3.28 4.23
C CYS A 22 7.66 -1.93 4.10
N ARG A 23 6.57 -1.90 3.35
CA ARG A 23 5.80 -0.68 3.16
C ARG A 23 5.21 -0.19 4.47
N MET A 24 4.68 -1.09 5.29
CA MET A 24 4.09 -0.73 6.58
C MET A 24 5.13 -0.17 7.56
N GLN A 25 6.36 -0.68 7.54
CA GLN A 25 7.44 -0.12 8.34
C GLN A 25 7.74 1.32 7.95
N VAL A 26 7.78 1.60 6.64
CA VAL A 26 8.03 2.97 6.14
C VAL A 26 6.88 3.91 6.46
N VAL A 27 5.62 3.44 6.36
CA VAL A 27 4.47 4.30 6.69
C VAL A 27 4.43 4.67 8.17
N VAL A 28 4.94 3.80 9.06
CA VAL A 28 5.08 4.14 10.49
C VAL A 28 6.12 5.24 10.67
N ASP A 29 7.25 5.16 9.96
CA ASP A 29 8.27 6.21 9.99
C ASP A 29 7.71 7.55 9.49
N VAL A 30 6.93 7.51 8.41
CA VAL A 30 6.27 8.70 7.86
C VAL A 30 5.31 9.30 8.91
N ALA A 31 4.53 8.46 9.59
CA ALA A 31 3.60 8.92 10.63
C ALA A 31 4.35 9.63 11.76
N ARG A 32 5.48 9.07 12.20
CA ARG A 32 6.31 9.68 13.24
C ARG A 32 6.82 11.04 12.81
N ILE A 33 7.34 11.13 11.59
CA ILE A 33 7.86 12.40 11.03
C ILE A 33 6.75 13.44 10.95
N LYS A 34 5.57 13.04 10.48
CA LYS A 34 4.41 13.93 10.41
C LYS A 34 4.01 14.44 11.78
N LYS A 35 3.97 13.57 12.78
CA LYS A 35 3.65 13.95 14.16
C LYS A 35 4.65 14.95 14.71
N GLU A 36 5.93 14.70 14.51
CA GLU A 36 7.01 15.59 14.98
C GLU A 36 6.95 16.97 14.35
N ASN A 37 6.41 17.08 13.15
CA ASN A 37 6.32 18.34 12.39
C ASN A 37 4.90 18.92 12.35
N GLY A 38 3.97 18.37 13.14
CA GLY A 38 2.61 18.89 13.20
C GLY A 38 1.80 18.71 11.92
N LEU A 39 2.14 17.71 11.11
CA LEU A 39 1.45 17.43 9.85
C LEU A 39 0.34 16.40 10.04
N ALA A 40 -0.73 16.52 9.24
CA ALA A 40 -1.83 15.56 9.25
C ALA A 40 -1.43 14.26 8.56
N ILE A 41 -1.94 13.12 9.07
CA ILE A 41 -1.72 11.83 8.44
C ILE A 41 -2.41 11.77 7.07
N LEU A 42 -3.65 12.25 6.98
CA LEU A 42 -4.37 12.29 5.71
C LEU A 42 -3.77 13.34 4.78
N ASP A 43 -3.41 12.91 3.59
CA ASP A 43 -2.94 13.77 2.51
C ASP A 43 -3.62 13.30 1.22
N ALA A 44 -4.78 13.87 0.92
CA ALA A 44 -5.60 13.47 -0.23
C ALA A 44 -4.87 13.70 -1.56
N SER A 45 -4.08 14.75 -1.64
CA SER A 45 -3.32 15.07 -2.85
C SER A 45 -2.23 14.02 -3.09
N ARG A 46 -1.55 13.58 -2.04
CA ARG A 46 -0.56 12.51 -2.11
C ARG A 46 -1.19 11.17 -2.50
N GLU A 47 -2.40 10.88 -1.98
CA GLU A 47 -3.11 9.65 -2.32
C GLU A 47 -3.43 9.57 -3.81
N LYS A 48 -3.89 10.67 -4.40
CA LYS A 48 -4.13 10.74 -5.85
C LYS A 48 -2.85 10.56 -6.65
N GLU A 49 -1.77 11.17 -6.20
CA GLU A 49 -0.45 11.03 -6.82
C GLU A 49 0.02 9.58 -6.81
N VAL A 50 -0.13 8.89 -5.68
CA VAL A 50 0.26 7.48 -5.56
C VAL A 50 -0.54 6.61 -6.53
N ILE A 51 -1.86 6.80 -6.61
CA ILE A 51 -2.71 6.04 -7.55
C ILE A 51 -2.19 6.22 -8.99
N ALA A 52 -1.95 7.46 -9.40
CA ALA A 52 -1.45 7.74 -10.74
C ALA A 52 -0.08 7.08 -10.98
N LYS A 53 0.82 7.15 -9.99
CA LYS A 53 2.15 6.56 -10.10
C LYS A 53 2.09 5.04 -10.25
N VAL A 54 1.33 4.37 -9.38
CA VAL A 54 1.28 2.90 -9.43
C VAL A 54 0.62 2.41 -10.72
N GLN A 55 -0.38 3.13 -11.21
CA GLN A 55 -0.98 2.82 -12.50
C GLN A 55 0.05 2.95 -13.64
N SER A 56 0.96 3.93 -13.55
CA SER A 56 2.00 4.11 -14.57
C SER A 56 3.02 2.97 -14.61
N TYR A 57 3.14 2.19 -13.55
CA TYR A 57 4.05 1.04 -13.51
C TYR A 57 3.48 -0.20 -14.19
N LEU A 58 2.18 -0.21 -14.48
CA LEU A 58 1.54 -1.35 -15.13
C LEU A 58 2.03 -1.53 -16.56
N LYS A 59 2.26 -2.78 -16.94
CA LYS A 59 2.47 -3.17 -18.34
C LYS A 59 1.16 -3.54 -19.00
N ASP A 60 0.17 -3.98 -18.21
CA ASP A 60 -1.15 -4.37 -18.68
C ASP A 60 -2.18 -3.32 -18.22
N ASP A 61 -2.60 -2.46 -19.15
CA ASP A 61 -3.55 -1.39 -18.89
C ASP A 61 -4.94 -1.88 -18.50
N HIS A 62 -5.26 -3.14 -18.76
CA HIS A 62 -6.56 -3.71 -18.34
C HIS A 62 -6.69 -3.81 -16.83
N LEU A 63 -5.60 -3.68 -16.07
CA LEU A 63 -5.58 -3.77 -14.61
C LEU A 63 -5.60 -2.41 -13.90
N LYS A 64 -5.75 -1.31 -14.63
CA LYS A 64 -5.68 0.04 -14.04
C LYS A 64 -6.71 0.26 -12.94
N GLU A 65 -7.96 -0.09 -13.19
CA GLU A 65 -9.04 0.12 -12.22
C GLU A 65 -8.88 -0.78 -11.01
N GLU A 66 -8.54 -2.06 -11.24
CA GLU A 66 -8.32 -3.03 -10.16
C GLU A 66 -7.15 -2.63 -9.28
N LEU A 67 -6.07 -2.13 -9.88
CA LEU A 67 -4.92 -1.66 -9.11
C LEU A 67 -5.27 -0.42 -8.29
N ALA A 68 -6.02 0.52 -8.86
CA ALA A 68 -6.46 1.72 -8.13
C ALA A 68 -7.30 1.33 -6.91
N GLU A 69 -8.25 0.42 -7.08
CA GLU A 69 -9.10 -0.06 -5.99
C GLU A 69 -8.27 -0.74 -4.89
N ALA A 70 -7.32 -1.61 -5.27
CA ALA A 70 -6.44 -2.27 -4.32
C ALA A 70 -5.61 -1.25 -3.54
N TYR A 71 -5.07 -0.21 -4.20
CA TYR A 71 -4.27 0.81 -3.54
C TYR A 71 -5.09 1.75 -2.66
N GLU A 72 -6.33 2.04 -3.03
CA GLU A 72 -7.23 2.80 -2.16
C GLU A 72 -7.42 2.09 -0.84
N THR A 73 -7.66 0.78 -0.88
CA THR A 73 -7.79 -0.04 0.32
C THR A 73 -6.46 -0.13 1.08
N LEU A 74 -5.36 -0.33 0.39
CA LEU A 74 -4.04 -0.39 1.01
C LEU A 74 -3.71 0.91 1.74
N MET A 75 -3.99 2.06 1.13
CA MET A 75 -3.75 3.36 1.74
C MET A 75 -4.67 3.62 2.94
N LYS A 76 -5.92 3.15 2.87
CA LYS A 76 -6.84 3.24 4.01
C LYS A 76 -6.32 2.43 5.20
N VAL A 77 -5.92 1.19 4.94
CA VAL A 77 -5.34 0.32 5.97
C VAL A 77 -4.07 0.94 6.55
N SER A 78 -3.23 1.52 5.71
CA SER A 78 -2.00 2.19 6.14
C SER A 78 -2.29 3.38 7.05
N LYS A 79 -3.27 4.22 6.71
CA LYS A 79 -3.67 5.36 7.56
C LYS A 79 -4.20 4.90 8.91
N ASP A 80 -5.04 3.88 8.91
CA ASP A 80 -5.59 3.34 10.15
C ASP A 80 -4.47 2.78 11.04
N TYR A 81 -3.52 2.11 10.46
CA TYR A 81 -2.36 1.59 11.18
C TYR A 81 -1.47 2.70 11.72
N GLN A 82 -1.20 3.74 10.93
CA GLN A 82 -0.44 4.92 11.38
C GLN A 82 -1.09 5.54 12.61
N LYS A 83 -2.40 5.74 12.60
CA LYS A 83 -3.14 6.29 13.74
C LYS A 83 -2.99 5.44 14.99
N LYS A 84 -3.07 4.12 14.86
CA LYS A 84 -2.87 3.21 15.97
C LYS A 84 -1.46 3.33 16.56
N ARG A 85 -0.45 3.41 15.71
CA ARG A 85 0.95 3.42 16.14
C ARG A 85 1.34 4.72 16.83
N ILE A 86 0.87 5.87 16.34
CA ILE A 86 1.24 7.17 16.93
C ILE A 86 0.43 7.54 18.16
N ASN A 87 -0.72 6.88 18.39
CA ASN A 87 -1.56 7.11 19.57
C ASN A 87 -1.17 6.20 20.75
N HIS A 88 -0.17 5.38 20.57
CA HIS A 88 0.43 4.59 21.62
C HIS A 88 1.79 5.15 21.96
#